data_96db45a50a09b543da0c113e54336d27
#
_entry.id   96db45a50a09b543da0c113e54336d27
#
_cell.length_a   1.000
_cell.length_b   1.000
_cell.length_c   1.000
_cell.angle_alpha   90.00
_cell.angle_beta   90.00
_cell.angle_gamma   90.00
#
_symmetry.space_group_name_H-M   'P 1'
#
loop_
_entity.id
_entity.type
_entity.pdbx_description
1 polymer ?
#
loop_
_entity_poly.entity_id
_entity_poly.type
_entity_poly.pdbx_seq_one_letter_code
_entity_poly.pdbx_strand_id
1 'polypeptide(L)'
;GNDGISFAHAVSAPDADFTKEQLWRALASKVDVDGKLVENPYKKWSDIDASLPNKKIEILIAPPTSGTRDAWNSLVMGKGCTKTAKSLYDAAGKKAKKECAKMREDGYAVEAGENDTLIVQKLTSNPDAYGFFGYSYLVANKDKVKAASIEGVQPSLEGIQNYSYPIARPLFFYVKKAHIGVVPGIQEYLKEFTSKKSMGNRGYLAKIGLVPLASDKYKVTRTAALDLNTINIK
;
A
#
# COMPACT_ATOMS: atom_id res chain seq x y z
N GLY A 1 -5.68 13.88 2.70
CA GLY A 1 -4.76 13.19 3.62
C GLY A 1 -3.90 12.19 2.91
N ASN A 2 -3.11 11.44 3.66
CA ASN A 2 -2.24 10.41 3.16
C ASN A 2 -2.59 9.05 3.77
N ASP A 3 -2.18 8.00 3.10
CA ASP A 3 -2.29 6.62 3.53
C ASP A 3 -0.92 5.93 3.34
N GLY A 4 -0.56 5.07 4.28
CA GLY A 4 0.60 4.19 4.18
C GLY A 4 0.15 2.75 4.25
N ILE A 5 0.76 1.89 3.44
CA ILE A 5 0.52 0.45 3.50
C ILE A 5 1.70 -0.21 4.19
N SER A 6 1.45 -0.87 5.28
CA SER A 6 2.45 -1.61 6.05
C SER A 6 2.55 -3.05 5.56
N PHE A 7 3.75 -3.55 5.37
CA PHE A 7 4.04 -4.97 5.23
C PHE A 7 4.44 -5.48 6.59
N ALA A 8 3.65 -6.34 7.19
CA ALA A 8 3.74 -6.66 8.61
C ALA A 8 3.85 -8.16 8.86
N HIS A 9 4.34 -8.51 10.04
CA HIS A 9 4.47 -9.86 10.57
C HIS A 9 4.22 -9.85 12.08
N ALA A 10 4.17 -11.02 12.70
CA ALA A 10 4.01 -11.13 14.15
C ALA A 10 5.11 -10.38 14.91
N VAL A 11 4.76 -9.77 16.04
CA VAL A 11 5.74 -9.08 16.90
C VAL A 11 6.84 -10.03 17.41
N SER A 12 6.54 -11.31 17.56
CA SER A 12 7.46 -12.37 18.00
C SER A 12 8.47 -12.79 16.92
N ALA A 13 8.21 -12.51 15.63
CA ALA A 13 9.13 -12.85 14.55
C ALA A 13 10.33 -11.89 14.53
N PRO A 14 11.50 -12.27 13.98
CA PRO A 14 12.64 -11.38 13.78
C PRO A 14 12.28 -10.16 12.92
N ASP A 15 13.02 -9.06 13.07
CA ASP A 15 12.89 -7.92 12.17
C ASP A 15 13.29 -8.30 10.75
N ALA A 16 12.65 -7.68 9.77
CA ALA A 16 12.87 -7.97 8.36
C ALA A 16 12.91 -6.67 7.56
N ASP A 17 13.68 -6.69 6.48
CA ASP A 17 13.75 -5.62 5.48
C ASP A 17 13.64 -6.24 4.09
N PHE A 18 12.83 -5.64 3.23
CA PHE A 18 12.58 -6.12 1.89
C PHE A 18 12.73 -5.00 0.87
N THR A 19 13.29 -5.32 -0.28
CA THR A 19 13.17 -4.47 -1.45
C THR A 19 11.83 -4.69 -2.15
N LYS A 20 11.37 -3.73 -2.92
CA LYS A 20 10.17 -3.90 -3.75
C LYS A 20 10.35 -5.00 -4.79
N GLU A 21 11.58 -5.20 -5.29
CA GLU A 21 11.88 -6.29 -6.22
C GLU A 21 11.72 -7.65 -5.55
N GLN A 22 12.24 -7.84 -4.33
CA GLN A 22 12.08 -9.09 -3.58
C GLN A 22 10.59 -9.39 -3.32
N LEU A 23 9.80 -8.37 -2.95
CA LEU A 23 8.35 -8.52 -2.76
C LEU A 23 7.62 -8.82 -4.07
N TRP A 24 8.03 -8.21 -5.17
CA TRP A 24 7.50 -8.54 -6.48
C TRP A 24 7.83 -9.98 -6.88
N ARG A 25 9.09 -10.42 -6.71
CA ARG A 25 9.50 -11.81 -6.97
C ARG A 25 8.74 -12.81 -6.10
N ALA A 26 8.41 -12.45 -4.87
CA ALA A 26 7.62 -13.31 -3.98
C ALA A 26 6.16 -13.47 -4.45
N LEU A 27 5.56 -12.40 -4.99
CA LEU A 27 4.12 -12.33 -5.25
C LEU A 27 3.72 -12.43 -6.74
N ALA A 28 4.63 -12.14 -7.69
CA ALA A 28 4.29 -12.14 -9.10
C ALA A 28 3.89 -13.54 -9.60
N SER A 29 2.90 -13.61 -10.50
CA SER A 29 2.52 -14.87 -11.15
C SER A 29 3.64 -15.40 -12.04
N LYS A 30 4.36 -14.50 -12.73
CA LYS A 30 5.53 -14.81 -13.55
C LYS A 30 6.68 -13.89 -13.22
N VAL A 31 7.88 -14.45 -13.26
CA VAL A 31 9.14 -13.74 -13.01
C VAL A 31 10.13 -14.01 -14.14
N ASP A 32 11.12 -13.13 -14.24
CA ASP A 32 12.25 -13.34 -15.13
C ASP A 32 13.32 -14.22 -14.47
N VAL A 33 13.62 -15.33 -15.13
CA VAL A 33 14.73 -16.23 -14.77
C VAL A 33 15.51 -16.50 -16.06
N ASP A 34 16.80 -16.30 -16.03
CA ASP A 34 17.72 -16.52 -17.16
C ASP A 34 17.23 -15.90 -18.49
N GLY A 35 16.69 -14.66 -18.39
CA GLY A 35 16.20 -13.93 -19.56
C GLY A 35 14.87 -14.42 -20.13
N LYS A 36 14.12 -15.25 -19.40
CA LYS A 36 12.81 -15.77 -19.81
C LYS A 36 11.76 -15.52 -18.76
N LEU A 37 10.52 -15.25 -19.18
CA LEU A 37 9.37 -15.23 -18.26
C LEU A 37 8.91 -16.67 -18.00
N VAL A 38 8.96 -17.05 -16.73
CA VAL A 38 8.52 -18.37 -16.24
C VAL A 38 7.43 -18.20 -15.16
N GLU A 39 6.61 -19.22 -14.96
CA GLU A 39 5.76 -19.30 -13.78
C GLU A 39 6.64 -19.19 -12.54
N ASN A 40 6.18 -18.49 -11.52
CA ASN A 40 7.00 -18.15 -10.34
C ASN A 40 7.53 -19.42 -9.64
N PRO A 41 8.84 -19.69 -9.67
CA PRO A 41 9.40 -20.91 -9.08
C PRO A 41 9.72 -20.76 -7.58
N TYR A 42 9.74 -19.54 -7.05
CA TYR A 42 10.19 -19.25 -5.68
C TYR A 42 9.19 -19.78 -4.66
N LYS A 43 9.66 -20.61 -3.74
CA LYS A 43 8.86 -21.21 -2.67
C LYS A 43 9.26 -20.71 -1.29
N LYS A 44 10.52 -20.32 -1.15
CA LYS A 44 11.09 -19.78 0.08
C LYS A 44 11.66 -18.38 -0.18
N TRP A 45 11.76 -17.58 0.84
CA TRP A 45 12.38 -16.27 0.74
C TRP A 45 13.85 -16.37 0.30
N SER A 46 14.59 -17.37 0.80
CA SER A 46 15.98 -17.65 0.39
C SER A 46 16.13 -18.07 -1.08
N ASP A 47 15.06 -18.49 -1.75
CA ASP A 47 15.11 -18.78 -3.20
C ASP A 47 15.19 -17.49 -4.03
N ILE A 48 14.70 -16.37 -3.46
CA ILE A 48 14.73 -15.05 -4.09
C ILE A 48 16.09 -14.39 -3.86
N ASP A 49 16.57 -14.47 -2.62
CA ASP A 49 17.83 -13.86 -2.18
C ASP A 49 18.36 -14.66 -0.98
N ALA A 50 19.61 -15.13 -1.07
CA ALA A 50 20.24 -15.96 -0.04
C ALA A 50 20.39 -15.26 1.33
N SER A 51 20.31 -13.92 1.36
CA SER A 51 20.29 -13.14 2.62
C SER A 51 18.96 -13.18 3.35
N LEU A 52 17.86 -13.57 2.67
CA LEU A 52 16.55 -13.68 3.25
C LEU A 52 16.37 -15.00 4.02
N PRO A 53 15.41 -15.08 4.95
CA PRO A 53 15.19 -16.27 5.76
C PRO A 53 14.89 -17.52 4.91
N ASN A 54 15.44 -18.68 5.30
CA ASN A 54 15.10 -19.95 4.67
C ASN A 54 13.73 -20.46 5.18
N LYS A 55 12.68 -19.68 4.90
CA LYS A 55 11.29 -19.94 5.29
C LYS A 55 10.38 -19.91 4.07
N LYS A 56 9.30 -20.66 4.11
CA LYS A 56 8.26 -20.65 3.08
C LYS A 56 7.71 -19.23 2.89
N ILE A 57 7.53 -18.85 1.64
CA ILE A 57 6.79 -17.63 1.31
C ILE A 57 5.31 -17.85 1.65
N GLU A 58 4.76 -17.03 2.52
CA GLU A 58 3.33 -16.98 2.82
C GLU A 58 2.96 -15.54 3.07
N ILE A 59 2.18 -14.95 2.16
CA ILE A 59 1.80 -13.55 2.23
C ILE A 59 0.28 -13.44 2.20
N LEU A 60 -0.28 -12.87 3.26
CA LEU A 60 -1.70 -12.56 3.37
C LEU A 60 -2.00 -11.29 2.59
N ILE A 61 -2.88 -11.38 1.63
CA ILE A 61 -3.18 -10.30 0.69
C ILE A 61 -4.66 -9.91 0.76
N ALA A 62 -4.92 -8.63 0.54
CA ALA A 62 -6.28 -8.14 0.36
C ALA A 62 -6.86 -8.60 -0.99
N PRO A 63 -8.19 -8.76 -1.13
CA PRO A 63 -8.82 -9.18 -2.38
C PRO A 63 -8.67 -8.14 -3.49
N PRO A 64 -8.91 -8.49 -4.76
CA PRO A 64 -8.78 -7.58 -5.90
C PRO A 64 -9.68 -6.34 -5.83
N THR A 65 -10.79 -6.39 -5.08
CA THR A 65 -11.72 -5.28 -4.85
C THR A 65 -11.19 -4.22 -3.87
N SER A 66 -10.15 -4.55 -3.12
CA SER A 66 -9.58 -3.67 -2.09
C SER A 66 -8.74 -2.53 -2.66
N GLY A 67 -8.97 -1.30 -2.19
CA GLY A 67 -8.11 -0.15 -2.50
C GLY A 67 -6.68 -0.31 -1.98
N THR A 68 -6.46 -1.06 -0.90
CA THR A 68 -5.13 -1.44 -0.38
C THR A 68 -4.40 -2.35 -1.37
N ARG A 69 -5.11 -3.34 -1.96
CA ARG A 69 -4.57 -4.19 -3.00
C ARG A 69 -4.16 -3.40 -4.25
N ASP A 70 -4.99 -2.46 -4.67
CA ASP A 70 -4.72 -1.62 -5.84
C ASP A 70 -3.48 -0.73 -5.61
N ALA A 71 -3.36 -0.14 -4.43
CA ALA A 71 -2.16 0.61 -4.06
C ALA A 71 -0.90 -0.27 -4.00
N TRP A 72 -0.99 -1.48 -3.44
CA TRP A 72 0.10 -2.43 -3.42
C TRP A 72 0.53 -2.80 -4.85
N ASN A 73 -0.42 -3.08 -5.73
CA ASN A 73 -0.16 -3.35 -7.14
C ASN A 73 0.61 -2.21 -7.83
N SER A 74 0.28 -0.97 -7.52
CA SER A 74 0.94 0.19 -8.10
C SER A 74 2.33 0.48 -7.48
N LEU A 75 2.42 0.48 -6.15
CA LEU A 75 3.58 0.97 -5.40
C LEU A 75 4.64 -0.11 -5.16
N VAL A 76 4.24 -1.38 -5.09
CA VAL A 76 5.14 -2.52 -4.87
C VAL A 76 5.28 -3.33 -6.14
N MET A 77 4.21 -3.95 -6.63
CA MET A 77 4.31 -4.85 -7.79
C MET A 77 4.81 -4.14 -9.05
N GLY A 78 4.22 -3.00 -9.40
CA GLY A 78 4.61 -2.22 -10.58
C GLY A 78 6.00 -1.59 -10.47
N LYS A 79 6.43 -1.20 -9.26
CA LYS A 79 7.76 -0.60 -9.01
C LYS A 79 8.85 -1.67 -8.87
N GLY A 80 8.55 -2.77 -8.20
CA GLY A 80 9.47 -3.89 -7.98
C GLY A 80 9.68 -4.80 -9.20
N CYS A 81 8.75 -4.76 -10.15
CA CYS A 81 8.90 -5.51 -11.40
C CYS A 81 10.19 -5.12 -12.12
N THR A 82 11.03 -6.10 -12.42
CA THR A 82 12.35 -5.88 -13.01
C THR A 82 12.27 -5.25 -14.40
N LYS A 83 13.34 -4.59 -14.83
CA LYS A 83 13.44 -4.05 -16.19
C LYS A 83 13.39 -5.18 -17.22
N THR A 84 14.03 -6.32 -16.92
CA THR A 84 14.04 -7.51 -17.77
C THR A 84 12.63 -8.05 -17.97
N ALA A 85 11.87 -8.27 -16.90
CA ALA A 85 10.50 -8.75 -16.99
C ALA A 85 9.60 -7.79 -17.80
N LYS A 86 9.73 -6.48 -17.59
CA LYS A 86 8.99 -5.45 -18.35
C LYS A 86 9.29 -5.56 -19.84
N SER A 87 10.58 -5.65 -20.22
CA SER A 87 10.99 -5.78 -21.62
C SER A 87 10.48 -7.07 -22.26
N LEU A 88 10.48 -8.18 -21.50
CA LEU A 88 9.96 -9.46 -21.99
C LEU A 88 8.44 -9.43 -22.17
N TYR A 89 7.68 -8.76 -21.28
CA TYR A 89 6.25 -8.56 -21.46
C TYR A 89 5.94 -7.71 -22.69
N ASP A 90 6.65 -6.61 -22.88
CA ASP A 90 6.46 -5.72 -24.03
C ASP A 90 6.82 -6.43 -25.34
N ALA A 91 7.91 -7.19 -25.38
CA ALA A 91 8.30 -8.02 -26.52
C ALA A 91 7.25 -9.10 -26.87
N ALA A 92 6.51 -9.60 -25.86
CA ALA A 92 5.40 -10.53 -26.06
C ALA A 92 4.07 -9.83 -26.42
N GLY A 93 4.08 -8.53 -26.70
CA GLY A 93 2.88 -7.75 -27.04
C GLY A 93 1.93 -7.52 -25.85
N LYS A 94 2.41 -7.66 -24.62
CA LYS A 94 1.64 -7.50 -23.41
C LYS A 94 1.95 -6.17 -22.73
N LYS A 95 0.96 -5.57 -22.07
CA LYS A 95 1.17 -4.34 -21.29
C LYS A 95 1.91 -4.67 -19.99
N ALA A 96 3.22 -4.42 -19.94
CA ALA A 96 4.06 -4.70 -18.77
C ALA A 96 3.45 -4.20 -17.45
N LYS A 97 2.89 -2.98 -17.41
CA LYS A 97 2.22 -2.44 -16.23
C LYS A 97 1.13 -3.37 -15.67
N LYS A 98 0.33 -4.00 -16.54
CA LYS A 98 -0.76 -4.90 -16.14
C LYS A 98 -0.20 -6.27 -15.73
N GLU A 99 0.74 -6.79 -16.49
CA GLU A 99 1.31 -8.13 -16.23
C GLU A 99 2.14 -8.15 -14.95
N CYS A 100 2.95 -7.11 -14.70
CA CYS A 100 3.73 -6.97 -13.46
C CYS A 100 2.86 -6.95 -12.18
N ALA A 101 1.61 -6.50 -12.29
CA ALA A 101 0.69 -6.42 -11.16
C ALA A 101 -0.05 -7.75 -10.88
N LYS A 102 0.05 -8.73 -11.77
CA LYS A 102 -0.59 -10.05 -11.56
C LYS A 102 0.13 -10.82 -10.45
N MET A 103 -0.60 -11.16 -9.43
CA MET A 103 -0.11 -12.00 -8.34
C MET A 103 -0.33 -13.48 -8.64
N ARG A 104 0.47 -14.32 -7.99
CA ARG A 104 0.39 -15.79 -8.06
C ARG A 104 -0.85 -16.31 -7.32
N GLU A 105 -1.37 -17.46 -7.75
CA GLU A 105 -2.57 -18.10 -7.19
C GLU A 105 -2.29 -19.54 -6.72
N ASP A 106 -1.03 -19.87 -6.52
CA ASP A 106 -0.53 -21.21 -6.20
C ASP A 106 -0.38 -21.46 -4.68
N GLY A 107 -1.02 -20.65 -3.85
CA GLY A 107 -1.09 -20.81 -2.40
C GLY A 107 0.02 -20.14 -1.60
N TYR A 108 0.92 -19.36 -2.23
CA TYR A 108 1.92 -18.53 -1.53
C TYR A 108 1.41 -17.11 -1.27
N ALA A 109 0.52 -16.61 -2.12
CA ALA A 109 -0.29 -15.42 -1.88
C ALA A 109 -1.69 -15.85 -1.45
N VAL A 110 -2.07 -15.56 -0.21
CA VAL A 110 -3.32 -16.08 0.40
C VAL A 110 -4.28 -14.92 0.63
N GLU A 111 -5.40 -14.92 -0.05
CA GLU A 111 -6.43 -13.91 0.18
C GLU A 111 -7.02 -14.05 1.59
N ALA A 112 -6.96 -12.97 2.37
CA ALA A 112 -7.41 -12.94 3.75
C ALA A 112 -8.71 -12.14 3.96
N GLY A 113 -9.38 -11.74 2.86
CA GLY A 113 -10.58 -10.90 2.89
C GLY A 113 -10.27 -9.41 3.01
N GLU A 114 -11.31 -8.57 3.00
CA GLU A 114 -11.17 -7.09 3.08
C GLU A 114 -10.94 -6.58 4.51
N ASN A 115 -11.14 -7.44 5.51
CA ASN A 115 -11.02 -7.06 6.91
C ASN A 115 -9.58 -7.22 7.40
N ASP A 116 -8.87 -6.12 7.58
CA ASP A 116 -7.50 -6.09 8.10
C ASP A 116 -7.36 -6.77 9.48
N THR A 117 -8.42 -6.85 10.27
CA THR A 117 -8.43 -7.57 11.55
C THR A 117 -8.15 -9.07 11.36
N LEU A 118 -8.64 -9.68 10.28
CA LEU A 118 -8.37 -11.10 9.97
C LEU A 118 -6.91 -11.31 9.62
N ILE A 119 -6.30 -10.37 8.91
CA ILE A 119 -4.86 -10.43 8.60
C ILE A 119 -4.05 -10.39 9.89
N VAL A 120 -4.34 -9.45 10.79
CA VAL A 120 -3.64 -9.35 12.10
C VAL A 120 -3.79 -10.64 12.92
N GLN A 121 -5.00 -11.22 12.99
CA GLN A 121 -5.22 -12.48 13.70
C GLN A 121 -4.41 -13.64 13.10
N LYS A 122 -4.39 -13.77 11.78
CA LYS A 122 -3.62 -14.82 11.10
C LYS A 122 -2.12 -14.64 11.29
N LEU A 123 -1.60 -13.42 11.23
CA LEU A 123 -0.18 -13.13 11.51
C LEU A 123 0.20 -13.49 12.95
N THR A 124 -0.69 -13.20 13.91
CA THR A 124 -0.45 -13.55 15.33
C THR A 124 -0.36 -15.06 15.54
N SER A 125 -1.16 -15.84 14.80
CA SER A 125 -1.14 -17.32 14.91
C SER A 125 -0.11 -17.99 14.02
N ASN A 126 0.42 -17.30 13.00
CA ASN A 126 1.48 -17.79 12.11
C ASN A 126 2.63 -16.79 12.01
N PRO A 127 3.64 -16.86 12.90
CA PRO A 127 4.76 -15.92 12.93
C PRO A 127 5.67 -15.96 11.70
N ASP A 128 5.55 -16.96 10.84
CA ASP A 128 6.33 -17.09 9.61
C ASP A 128 5.67 -16.40 8.42
N ALA A 129 4.39 -16.01 8.54
CA ALA A 129 3.66 -15.30 7.50
C ALA A 129 3.89 -13.78 7.55
N TYR A 130 3.72 -13.17 6.39
CA TYR A 130 3.65 -11.73 6.23
C TYR A 130 2.26 -11.34 5.72
N GLY A 131 1.90 -10.06 5.84
CA GLY A 131 0.67 -9.54 5.27
C GLY A 131 0.75 -8.03 5.09
N PHE A 132 -0.08 -7.47 4.22
CA PHE A 132 -0.10 -6.02 4.04
C PHE A 132 -1.49 -5.45 4.30
N PHE A 133 -1.50 -4.32 5.00
CA PHE A 133 -2.71 -3.57 5.39
C PHE A 133 -2.37 -2.12 5.72
N GLY A 134 -3.40 -1.31 5.97
CA GLY A 134 -3.23 0.11 6.27
C GLY A 134 -2.40 0.39 7.53
N TYR A 135 -1.57 1.42 7.50
CA TYR A 135 -0.73 1.86 8.62
C TYR A 135 -1.53 2.10 9.92
N SER A 136 -2.76 2.54 9.82
CA SER A 136 -3.64 2.73 10.99
C SER A 136 -3.87 1.43 11.78
N TYR A 137 -4.01 0.31 11.09
CA TYR A 137 -4.16 -1.01 11.71
C TYR A 137 -2.86 -1.49 12.36
N LEU A 138 -1.70 -1.20 11.77
CA LEU A 138 -0.41 -1.45 12.40
C LEU A 138 -0.31 -0.73 13.75
N VAL A 139 -0.61 0.58 13.76
CA VAL A 139 -0.55 1.40 14.98
C VAL A 139 -1.52 0.91 16.04
N ALA A 140 -2.72 0.50 15.64
CA ALA A 140 -3.75 -0.01 16.55
C ALA A 140 -3.44 -1.42 17.13
N ASN A 141 -2.53 -2.17 16.51
CA ASN A 141 -2.22 -3.56 16.89
C ASN A 141 -0.70 -3.80 17.08
N LYS A 142 0.04 -2.77 17.48
CA LYS A 142 1.50 -2.83 17.70
C LYS A 142 1.95 -3.81 18.79
N ASP A 143 1.03 -4.27 19.61
CA ASP A 143 1.22 -5.33 20.60
C ASP A 143 1.26 -6.73 19.99
N LYS A 144 0.71 -6.92 18.80
CA LYS A 144 0.57 -8.21 18.10
C LYS A 144 1.43 -8.32 16.85
N VAL A 145 1.53 -7.22 16.10
CA VAL A 145 2.24 -7.17 14.81
C VAL A 145 3.20 -5.99 14.75
N LYS A 146 4.24 -6.15 13.96
CA LYS A 146 5.20 -5.09 13.62
C LYS A 146 5.45 -5.07 12.12
N ALA A 147 5.90 -3.94 11.59
CA ALA A 147 6.21 -3.83 10.18
C ALA A 147 7.62 -4.32 9.87
N ALA A 148 7.78 -4.95 8.72
CA ALA A 148 9.06 -5.05 8.05
C ALA A 148 9.43 -3.68 7.46
N SER A 149 10.72 -3.37 7.39
CA SER A 149 11.23 -2.24 6.60
C SER A 149 11.03 -2.50 5.11
N ILE A 150 10.86 -1.44 4.35
CA ILE A 150 10.87 -1.49 2.90
C ILE A 150 11.97 -0.57 2.40
N GLU A 151 12.96 -1.15 1.72
CA GLU A 151 14.14 -0.41 1.25
C GLU A 151 14.83 0.34 2.40
N GLY A 152 14.94 -0.31 3.57
CA GLY A 152 15.55 0.23 4.79
C GLY A 152 14.68 1.20 5.57
N VAL A 153 13.43 1.48 5.14
CA VAL A 153 12.58 2.49 5.77
C VAL A 153 11.39 1.83 6.49
N GLN A 154 11.26 2.11 7.79
CA GLN A 154 10.10 1.71 8.59
C GLN A 154 8.91 2.66 8.35
N PRO A 155 7.65 2.14 8.32
CA PRO A 155 6.49 3.02 8.24
C PRO A 155 6.38 3.87 9.51
N SER A 156 6.26 5.18 9.29
CA SER A 156 6.03 6.15 10.36
C SER A 156 5.05 7.22 9.88
N LEU A 157 4.41 7.91 10.81
CA LEU A 157 3.51 9.02 10.48
C LEU A 157 4.24 10.07 9.64
N GLU A 158 5.45 10.46 10.04
CA GLU A 158 6.27 11.43 9.31
C GLU A 158 6.68 10.91 7.93
N GLY A 159 7.16 9.66 7.85
CA GLY A 159 7.58 9.04 6.59
C GLY A 159 6.44 8.93 5.58
N ILE A 160 5.21 8.66 6.04
CA ILE A 160 4.02 8.63 5.18
C ILE A 160 3.61 10.07 4.79
N GLN A 161 3.70 11.01 5.70
CA GLN A 161 3.34 12.41 5.45
C GLN A 161 4.23 13.09 4.42
N ASN A 162 5.54 12.82 4.47
CA ASN A 162 6.54 13.40 3.56
C ASN A 162 6.93 12.49 2.38
N TYR A 163 6.34 11.29 2.31
CA TYR A 163 6.61 10.26 1.29
C TYR A 163 8.04 9.69 1.30
N SER A 164 8.77 9.79 2.39
CA SER A 164 10.03 9.07 2.56
C SER A 164 9.80 7.57 2.80
N TYR A 165 8.62 7.17 3.32
CA TYR A 165 8.21 5.78 3.33
C TYR A 165 7.73 5.34 1.94
N PRO A 166 8.32 4.28 1.35
CA PRO A 166 8.14 3.96 -0.07
C PRO A 166 6.74 3.50 -0.48
N ILE A 167 5.90 3.08 0.48
CA ILE A 167 4.53 2.62 0.21
C ILE A 167 3.53 3.58 0.84
N ALA A 168 3.70 4.87 0.51
CA ALA A 168 2.78 5.94 0.89
C ALA A 168 2.08 6.52 -0.34
N ARG A 169 0.84 6.95 -0.17
CA ARG A 169 0.03 7.56 -1.22
C ARG A 169 -0.86 8.68 -0.68
N PRO A 170 -1.20 9.68 -1.52
CA PRO A 170 -2.24 10.62 -1.19
C PRO A 170 -3.63 9.96 -1.32
N LEU A 171 -4.56 10.37 -0.46
CA LEU A 171 -5.97 10.06 -0.56
C LEU A 171 -6.74 11.32 -0.96
N PHE A 172 -7.57 11.20 -1.99
CA PHE A 172 -8.38 12.28 -2.53
C PHE A 172 -9.86 11.91 -2.47
N PHE A 173 -10.69 12.92 -2.29
CA PHE A 173 -12.07 12.85 -2.72
C PHE A 173 -12.32 13.98 -3.73
N TYR A 174 -13.28 13.78 -4.62
CA TYR A 174 -13.58 14.70 -5.70
C TYR A 174 -15.00 15.20 -5.57
N VAL A 175 -15.19 16.51 -5.76
CA VAL A 175 -16.49 17.14 -5.76
C VAL A 175 -16.77 17.66 -7.16
N LYS A 176 -17.93 17.31 -7.72
CA LYS A 176 -18.38 17.82 -9.01
C LYS A 176 -18.86 19.25 -8.84
N LYS A 177 -18.12 20.23 -9.38
CA LYS A 177 -18.42 21.65 -9.21
C LYS A 177 -19.84 22.01 -9.65
N ALA A 178 -20.37 21.40 -10.73
CA ALA A 178 -21.72 21.60 -11.21
C ALA A 178 -22.83 21.19 -10.22
N HIS A 179 -22.51 20.42 -9.17
CA HIS A 179 -23.47 20.07 -8.13
C HIS A 179 -23.52 21.07 -6.97
N ILE A 180 -22.57 21.99 -6.91
CA ILE A 180 -22.51 23.02 -5.86
C ILE A 180 -23.65 24.02 -6.09
N GLY A 181 -24.44 24.28 -5.05
CA GLY A 181 -25.64 25.10 -5.14
C GLY A 181 -26.89 24.37 -5.67
N VAL A 182 -26.72 23.16 -6.22
CA VAL A 182 -27.83 22.29 -6.67
C VAL A 182 -28.10 21.20 -5.65
N VAL A 183 -27.04 20.54 -5.15
CA VAL A 183 -27.15 19.53 -4.09
C VAL A 183 -26.85 20.20 -2.75
N PRO A 184 -27.81 20.22 -1.82
CA PRO A 184 -27.61 20.83 -0.50
C PRO A 184 -26.47 20.14 0.29
N GLY A 185 -25.75 20.92 1.08
CA GLY A 185 -24.75 20.40 2.02
C GLY A 185 -23.33 20.18 1.46
N ILE A 186 -23.11 20.30 0.15
CA ILE A 186 -21.77 20.08 -0.44
C ILE A 186 -20.74 21.11 0.08
N GLN A 187 -21.10 22.38 0.13
CA GLN A 187 -20.17 23.43 0.61
C GLN A 187 -19.91 23.29 2.11
N GLU A 188 -20.93 23.00 2.90
CA GLU A 188 -20.83 22.72 4.34
C GLU A 188 -19.95 21.50 4.60
N TYR A 189 -20.12 20.44 3.81
CA TYR A 189 -19.28 19.25 3.86
C TYR A 189 -17.82 19.58 3.56
N LEU A 190 -17.53 20.34 2.48
CA LEU A 190 -16.18 20.77 2.15
C LEU A 190 -15.55 21.58 3.29
N LYS A 191 -16.31 22.53 3.87
CA LYS A 191 -15.86 23.36 4.99
C LYS A 191 -15.53 22.52 6.23
N GLU A 192 -16.39 21.59 6.60
CA GLU A 192 -16.18 20.70 7.76
C GLU A 192 -15.06 19.71 7.48
N PHE A 193 -15.10 19.00 6.36
CA PHE A 193 -14.08 17.99 6.04
C PHE A 193 -12.67 18.58 6.00
N THR A 194 -12.50 19.79 5.46
CA THR A 194 -11.21 20.47 5.39
C THR A 194 -10.88 21.29 6.63
N SER A 195 -11.71 21.27 7.68
CA SER A 195 -11.45 21.99 8.92
C SER A 195 -10.27 21.40 9.69
N LYS A 196 -9.64 22.22 10.58
CA LYS A 196 -8.61 21.71 11.51
C LYS A 196 -9.15 20.64 12.45
N LYS A 197 -10.45 20.74 12.80
CA LYS A 197 -11.14 19.79 13.67
C LYS A 197 -11.28 18.41 13.00
N SER A 198 -11.42 18.39 11.67
CA SER A 198 -11.54 17.18 10.87
C SER A 198 -10.16 16.66 10.43
N MET A 199 -9.49 17.31 9.49
CA MET A 199 -8.28 16.79 8.84
C MET A 199 -6.97 17.41 9.33
N GLY A 200 -7.00 18.20 10.40
CA GLY A 200 -5.77 18.68 11.04
C GLY A 200 -5.04 17.57 11.81
N ASN A 201 -3.79 17.83 12.22
CA ASN A 201 -2.94 16.84 12.90
C ASN A 201 -3.55 16.20 14.15
N ARG A 202 -4.48 16.89 14.82
CA ARG A 202 -5.24 16.38 15.97
C ARG A 202 -6.72 16.24 15.67
N GLY A 203 -7.10 16.25 14.40
CA GLY A 203 -8.48 16.14 13.95
C GLY A 203 -9.04 14.72 14.16
N TYR A 204 -10.37 14.61 14.09
CA TYR A 204 -11.00 13.31 14.27
C TYR A 204 -10.67 12.30 13.18
N LEU A 205 -10.35 12.73 11.94
CA LEU A 205 -9.90 11.83 10.89
C LEU A 205 -8.52 11.23 11.19
N ALA A 206 -7.62 12.01 11.82
CA ALA A 206 -6.34 11.47 12.26
C ALA A 206 -6.50 10.42 13.37
N LYS A 207 -7.50 10.57 14.25
CA LYS A 207 -7.79 9.60 15.31
C LYS A 207 -8.28 8.25 14.79
N ILE A 208 -8.88 8.22 13.59
CA ILE A 208 -9.36 7.01 12.93
C ILE A 208 -8.41 6.50 11.84
N GLY A 209 -7.18 7.07 11.77
CA GLY A 209 -6.10 6.51 10.98
C GLY A 209 -5.70 7.26 9.71
N LEU A 210 -6.39 8.35 9.35
CA LEU A 210 -5.93 9.21 8.25
C LEU A 210 -4.60 9.87 8.65
N VAL A 211 -3.56 9.72 7.84
CA VAL A 211 -2.32 10.49 8.02
C VAL A 211 -2.54 11.91 7.52
N PRO A 212 -2.45 12.94 8.40
CA PRO A 212 -2.71 14.32 8.03
C PRO A 212 -1.72 14.83 6.98
N LEU A 213 -2.13 15.84 6.21
CA LEU A 213 -1.21 16.57 5.35
C LEU A 213 -0.20 17.39 6.18
N ALA A 214 0.98 17.59 5.64
CA ALA A 214 1.91 18.59 6.16
C ALA A 214 1.25 19.99 6.19
N SER A 215 1.66 20.82 7.15
CA SER A 215 0.95 22.07 7.48
C SER A 215 0.80 23.03 6.30
N ASP A 216 1.82 23.12 5.45
CA ASP A 216 1.83 23.90 4.21
C ASP A 216 0.84 23.36 3.19
N LYS A 217 0.91 22.06 2.91
CA LYS A 217 -0.02 21.35 2.01
C LYS A 217 -1.46 21.40 2.50
N TYR A 218 -1.67 21.30 3.82
CA TYR A 218 -2.99 21.44 4.41
C TYR A 218 -3.61 22.81 4.11
N LYS A 219 -2.84 23.89 4.32
CA LYS A 219 -3.32 25.27 4.05
C LYS A 219 -3.73 25.44 2.59
N VAL A 220 -2.85 25.05 1.65
CA VAL A 220 -3.12 25.14 0.21
C VAL A 220 -4.36 24.33 -0.17
N THR A 221 -4.46 23.08 0.29
CA THR A 221 -5.59 22.19 0.00
C THR A 221 -6.91 22.76 0.54
N ARG A 222 -6.89 23.28 1.78
CA ARG A 222 -8.08 23.91 2.37
C ARG A 222 -8.53 25.14 1.58
N THR A 223 -7.61 26.04 1.27
CA THR A 223 -7.91 27.24 0.49
C THR A 223 -8.51 26.85 -0.87
N ALA A 224 -7.85 25.95 -1.61
CA ALA A 224 -8.35 25.51 -2.91
C ALA A 224 -9.75 24.87 -2.84
N ALA A 225 -10.04 24.11 -1.78
CA ALA A 225 -11.35 23.50 -1.58
C ALA A 225 -12.45 24.54 -1.26
N LEU A 226 -12.13 25.54 -0.43
CA LEU A 226 -13.10 26.58 -0.06
C LEU A 226 -13.35 27.59 -1.19
N ASP A 227 -12.32 27.88 -1.99
CA ASP A 227 -12.42 28.74 -3.16
C ASP A 227 -13.00 28.00 -4.39
N LEU A 228 -13.32 26.71 -4.24
CA LEU A 228 -13.86 25.85 -5.30
C LEU A 228 -12.99 25.82 -6.57
N ASN A 229 -11.67 25.83 -6.37
CA ASN A 229 -10.71 25.77 -7.47
C ASN A 229 -10.84 24.42 -8.19
N THR A 230 -10.96 24.47 -9.50
CA THR A 230 -11.02 23.27 -10.34
C THR A 230 -9.63 22.66 -10.53
N ILE A 231 -9.56 21.34 -10.49
CA ILE A 231 -8.36 20.58 -10.86
C ILE A 231 -8.48 20.15 -12.32
N ASN A 232 -7.37 20.27 -13.06
CA ASN A 232 -7.28 19.68 -14.40
C ASN A 232 -6.85 18.21 -14.25
N ILE A 233 -7.76 17.31 -14.49
CA ILE A 233 -7.46 15.87 -14.58
C ILE A 233 -6.94 15.64 -16.01
N LYS A 234 -5.62 15.46 -16.15
CA LYS A 234 -5.00 15.04 -17.42
C LYS A 234 -5.04 13.53 -17.56
#